data_2ef9db49bcc66e8332dd1f3a75838878
#
_entry.id   2ef9db49bcc66e8332dd1f3a75838878
#
_cell.length_a   1.000
_cell.length_b   1.000
_cell.length_c   1.000
_cell.angle_alpha   90.00
_cell.angle_beta   90.00
_cell.angle_gamma   90.00
#
_symmetry.space_group_name_H-M   'P 1'
#
loop_
_entity.id
_entity.type
_entity.pdbx_description
1 polymer ?
#
loop_
_entity_poly.entity_id
_entity_poly.type
_entity_poly.pdbx_seq_one_letter_code
_entity_poly.pdbx_strand_id
1 'polypeptide(L)'
;MKNEAARSPRKYAAKPAGRRRAPPSPAANRAERAAERRGAIIEAAMDEFIARGFAATRLDDVARRAGVAKGTIYLHFKDKESMFEELISTAIVPLVVRLSSTPPPPGASVRDMVELFAKNFIAEIATTRRGDIVRLIVAEGPRFPAVADFYYREVVTRGLAGMRALIERGIASGEIKQKKLAEFPQILVAPAMIAVIWQSLFARHAPLDAIAMFRVHLDLIFGERRTT
;
A
#
# COMPACT_ATOMS: atom_id res chain seq x y z
N MET A 1 -21.77 79.57 5.27
CA MET A 1 -21.19 79.22 3.97
C MET A 1 -20.91 77.67 3.96
N LYS A 2 -21.60 76.99 3.12
CA LYS A 2 -21.67 75.50 3.05
C LYS A 2 -20.43 74.96 2.35
N ASN A 3 -19.81 73.92 2.89
CA ASN A 3 -18.75 73.18 2.18
C ASN A 3 -19.22 71.74 2.03
N GLU A 4 -19.53 71.40 0.79
CA GLU A 4 -20.08 70.14 0.34
C GLU A 4 -18.90 69.26 -0.15
N ALA A 5 -18.58 68.25 0.63
CA ALA A 5 -17.50 67.33 0.29
C ALA A 5 -18.06 66.20 -0.57
N ALA A 6 -17.59 66.12 -1.82
CA ALA A 6 -17.94 65.13 -2.82
C ALA A 6 -17.50 63.71 -2.42
N ARG A 7 -18.43 62.78 -2.36
CA ARG A 7 -18.20 61.33 -2.20
C ARG A 7 -17.89 60.69 -3.57
N SER A 8 -16.68 60.20 -3.73
CA SER A 8 -16.34 59.33 -4.87
C SER A 8 -16.96 57.96 -4.75
N PRO A 9 -17.45 57.37 -5.83
CA PRO A 9 -18.02 56.01 -5.82
C PRO A 9 -16.91 54.95 -5.78
N ARG A 10 -16.99 54.02 -4.81
CA ARG A 10 -16.17 52.81 -4.72
C ARG A 10 -16.43 51.93 -5.95
N LYS A 11 -15.39 51.73 -6.78
CA LYS A 11 -15.37 50.70 -7.85
C LYS A 11 -15.45 49.31 -7.19
N TYR A 12 -16.53 48.60 -7.46
CA TYR A 12 -16.64 47.14 -7.18
C TYR A 12 -15.65 46.43 -8.09
N ALA A 13 -14.62 45.81 -7.51
CA ALA A 13 -13.73 44.92 -8.20
C ALA A 13 -14.49 43.62 -8.47
N ALA A 14 -14.70 43.28 -9.72
CA ALA A 14 -15.33 42.03 -10.16
C ALA A 14 -14.46 40.85 -9.73
N LYS A 15 -15.07 39.88 -9.03
CA LYS A 15 -14.47 38.61 -8.63
C LYS A 15 -14.04 37.84 -9.90
N PRO A 16 -12.81 37.28 -10.01
CA PRO A 16 -12.42 36.55 -11.18
C PRO A 16 -13.31 35.32 -11.33
N ALA A 17 -13.96 35.17 -12.47
CA ALA A 17 -14.77 34.03 -12.83
C ALA A 17 -13.89 32.77 -12.81
N GLY A 18 -14.24 31.81 -11.94
CA GLY A 18 -13.55 30.51 -11.88
C GLY A 18 -13.53 29.86 -13.26
N ARG A 19 -12.35 29.54 -13.75
CA ARG A 19 -12.16 28.79 -15.00
C ARG A 19 -12.95 27.46 -14.88
N ARG A 20 -14.10 27.38 -15.51
CA ARG A 20 -14.80 26.12 -15.74
C ARG A 20 -13.86 25.19 -16.49
N ARG A 21 -13.48 24.07 -15.90
CA ARG A 21 -12.74 23.01 -16.59
C ARG A 21 -13.56 22.61 -17.82
N ALA A 22 -12.93 22.65 -19.00
CA ALA A 22 -13.57 22.16 -20.22
C ALA A 22 -13.98 20.69 -20.04
N PRO A 23 -15.12 20.25 -20.59
CA PRO A 23 -15.51 18.86 -20.54
C PRO A 23 -14.44 17.97 -21.17
N PRO A 24 -14.17 16.78 -20.62
CA PRO A 24 -13.15 15.87 -21.14
C PRO A 24 -13.47 15.49 -22.59
N SER A 25 -12.42 15.34 -23.41
CA SER A 25 -12.58 14.94 -24.81
C SER A 25 -13.18 13.52 -24.91
N PRO A 26 -13.84 13.16 -26.05
CA PRO A 26 -14.36 11.80 -26.27
C PRO A 26 -13.30 10.70 -26.10
N ALA A 27 -12.03 10.99 -26.42
CA ALA A 27 -10.91 10.09 -26.22
C ALA A 27 -10.57 9.94 -24.73
N ALA A 28 -10.57 11.03 -23.95
CA ALA A 28 -10.37 10.99 -22.49
C ALA A 28 -11.46 10.19 -21.79
N ASN A 29 -12.74 10.39 -22.17
CA ASN A 29 -13.87 9.62 -21.64
C ASN A 29 -13.78 8.13 -21.96
N ARG A 30 -13.23 7.75 -23.12
CA ARG A 30 -13.01 6.34 -23.50
C ARG A 30 -11.91 5.71 -22.66
N ALA A 31 -10.79 6.42 -22.45
CA ALA A 31 -9.68 5.96 -21.64
C ALA A 31 -10.11 5.79 -20.16
N GLU A 32 -10.87 6.75 -19.62
CA GLU A 32 -11.41 6.69 -18.25
C GLU A 32 -12.32 5.48 -18.05
N ARG A 33 -13.28 5.26 -18.96
CA ARG A 33 -14.15 4.06 -18.93
C ARG A 33 -13.38 2.74 -19.08
N ALA A 34 -12.28 2.73 -19.84
CA ALA A 34 -11.42 1.55 -19.95
C ALA A 34 -10.67 1.29 -18.64
N ALA A 35 -10.16 2.33 -17.97
CA ALA A 35 -9.50 2.23 -16.66
C ALA A 35 -10.48 1.79 -15.58
N GLU A 36 -11.69 2.37 -15.52
CA GLU A 36 -12.75 1.95 -14.59
C GLU A 36 -13.10 0.47 -14.76
N ARG A 37 -13.28 0.02 -16.02
CA ARG A 37 -13.57 -1.38 -16.32
C ARG A 37 -12.43 -2.31 -15.90
N ARG A 38 -11.16 -1.89 -16.16
CA ARG A 38 -9.99 -2.65 -15.71
C ARG A 38 -9.95 -2.75 -14.19
N GLY A 39 -10.22 -1.66 -13.47
CA GLY A 39 -10.33 -1.64 -12.01
C GLY A 39 -11.41 -2.60 -11.50
N ALA A 40 -12.61 -2.59 -12.09
CA ALA A 40 -13.70 -3.50 -11.72
C ALA A 40 -13.33 -4.99 -11.94
N ILE A 41 -12.58 -5.29 -13.00
CA ILE A 41 -12.07 -6.65 -13.24
C ILE A 41 -11.07 -7.06 -12.15
N ILE A 42 -10.16 -6.19 -11.75
CA ILE A 42 -9.15 -6.49 -10.72
C ILE A 42 -9.82 -6.66 -9.34
N GLU A 43 -10.83 -5.86 -9.00
CA GLU A 43 -11.60 -6.07 -7.76
C GLU A 43 -12.34 -7.41 -7.77
N ALA A 44 -12.98 -7.76 -8.87
CA ALA A 44 -13.63 -9.06 -9.02
C ALA A 44 -12.63 -10.23 -8.96
N ALA A 45 -11.43 -10.05 -9.51
CA ALA A 45 -10.34 -11.02 -9.42
C ALA A 45 -9.89 -11.21 -7.97
N MET A 46 -9.71 -10.13 -7.23
CA MET A 46 -9.38 -10.17 -5.80
C MET A 46 -10.42 -10.97 -5.02
N ASP A 47 -11.73 -10.73 -5.28
CA ASP A 47 -12.80 -11.46 -4.64
C ASP A 47 -12.74 -12.97 -4.93
N GLU A 48 -12.52 -13.37 -6.19
CA GLU A 48 -12.43 -14.78 -6.58
C GLU A 48 -11.19 -15.44 -5.97
N PHE A 49 -10.03 -14.76 -6.00
CA PHE A 49 -8.81 -15.27 -5.39
C PHE A 49 -8.96 -15.47 -3.88
N ILE A 50 -9.58 -14.54 -3.18
CA ILE A 50 -9.81 -14.65 -1.72
C ILE A 50 -10.79 -15.78 -1.42
N ALA A 51 -11.88 -15.90 -2.20
CA ALA A 51 -12.92 -16.88 -1.94
C ALA A 51 -12.52 -18.31 -2.25
N ARG A 52 -11.68 -18.55 -3.29
CA ARG A 52 -11.40 -19.87 -3.83
C ARG A 52 -9.92 -20.27 -3.80
N GLY A 53 -9.04 -19.34 -3.45
CA GLY A 53 -7.60 -19.49 -3.61
C GLY A 53 -7.16 -19.29 -5.07
N PHE A 54 -5.84 -19.16 -5.28
CA PHE A 54 -5.28 -18.95 -6.61
C PHE A 54 -5.47 -20.14 -7.52
N ALA A 55 -5.29 -21.37 -7.00
CA ALA A 55 -5.38 -22.61 -7.79
C ALA A 55 -6.75 -22.80 -8.44
N ALA A 56 -7.84 -22.63 -7.67
CA ALA A 56 -9.21 -22.91 -8.11
C ALA A 56 -9.87 -21.75 -8.88
N THR A 57 -9.29 -20.54 -8.85
CA THR A 57 -9.83 -19.38 -9.57
C THR A 57 -9.68 -19.55 -11.09
N ARG A 58 -10.77 -19.26 -11.83
CA ARG A 58 -10.82 -19.26 -13.30
C ARG A 58 -11.16 -17.87 -13.81
N LEU A 59 -10.57 -17.48 -14.94
CA LEU A 59 -10.85 -16.18 -15.57
C LEU A 59 -12.33 -16.00 -15.94
N ASP A 60 -13.02 -17.09 -16.27
CA ASP A 60 -14.46 -17.09 -16.57
C ASP A 60 -15.32 -16.72 -15.35
N ASP A 61 -14.91 -17.13 -14.14
CA ASP A 61 -15.59 -16.78 -12.90
C ASP A 61 -15.40 -15.31 -12.58
N VAL A 62 -14.18 -14.79 -12.81
CA VAL A 62 -13.88 -13.37 -12.69
C VAL A 62 -14.71 -12.53 -13.67
N ALA A 63 -14.83 -12.96 -14.94
CA ALA A 63 -15.65 -12.29 -15.94
C ALA A 63 -17.11 -12.16 -15.49
N ARG A 64 -17.67 -13.25 -15.00
CA ARG A 64 -19.06 -13.32 -14.49
C ARG A 64 -19.24 -12.39 -13.29
N ARG A 65 -18.30 -12.39 -12.33
CA ARG A 65 -18.35 -11.51 -11.15
C ARG A 65 -18.21 -10.03 -11.52
N ALA A 66 -17.34 -9.72 -12.46
CA ALA A 66 -17.12 -8.35 -12.94
C ALA A 66 -18.25 -7.84 -13.86
N GLY A 67 -19.21 -8.70 -14.24
CA GLY A 67 -20.30 -8.33 -15.15
C GLY A 67 -19.82 -8.02 -16.57
N VAL A 68 -18.71 -8.63 -17.03
CA VAL A 68 -18.17 -8.43 -18.38
C VAL A 68 -18.20 -9.71 -19.20
N ALA A 69 -18.20 -9.57 -20.53
CA ALA A 69 -18.11 -10.71 -21.41
C ALA A 69 -16.74 -11.43 -21.24
N LYS A 70 -16.74 -12.77 -21.34
CA LYS A 70 -15.52 -13.58 -21.28
C LYS A 70 -14.41 -13.05 -22.20
N GLY A 71 -14.71 -12.69 -23.43
CA GLY A 71 -13.76 -12.11 -24.38
C GLY A 71 -13.10 -10.83 -23.88
N THR A 72 -13.80 -10.05 -23.05
CA THR A 72 -13.24 -8.81 -22.46
C THR A 72 -12.09 -9.11 -21.50
N ILE A 73 -12.19 -10.18 -20.72
CA ILE A 73 -11.09 -10.59 -19.81
C ILE A 73 -9.84 -10.94 -20.62
N TYR A 74 -9.99 -11.76 -21.67
CA TYR A 74 -8.86 -12.20 -22.50
C TYR A 74 -8.23 -11.10 -23.34
N LEU A 75 -8.91 -9.96 -23.53
CA LEU A 75 -8.30 -8.76 -24.09
C LEU A 75 -7.32 -8.05 -23.13
N HIS A 76 -7.50 -8.25 -21.83
CA HIS A 76 -6.70 -7.60 -20.77
C HIS A 76 -5.68 -8.53 -20.13
N PHE A 77 -6.00 -9.81 -19.99
CA PHE A 77 -5.20 -10.80 -19.25
C PHE A 77 -5.12 -12.11 -20.03
N LYS A 78 -3.91 -12.56 -20.33
CA LYS A 78 -3.67 -13.82 -21.03
C LYS A 78 -3.99 -15.05 -20.16
N ASP A 79 -3.74 -14.93 -18.85
CA ASP A 79 -3.86 -15.97 -17.85
C ASP A 79 -4.15 -15.38 -16.47
N LYS A 80 -4.41 -16.25 -15.49
CA LYS A 80 -4.68 -15.82 -14.11
C LYS A 80 -3.43 -15.32 -13.39
N GLU A 81 -2.26 -15.76 -13.81
CA GLU A 81 -0.96 -15.30 -13.32
C GLU A 81 -0.79 -13.82 -13.63
N SER A 82 -0.96 -13.40 -14.89
CA SER A 82 -0.87 -11.99 -15.28
C SER A 82 -1.93 -11.12 -14.61
N MET A 83 -3.12 -11.66 -14.33
CA MET A 83 -4.16 -10.97 -13.58
C MET A 83 -3.77 -10.77 -12.11
N PHE A 84 -3.15 -11.76 -11.49
CA PHE A 84 -2.68 -11.68 -10.10
C PHE A 84 -1.46 -10.75 -9.96
N GLU A 85 -0.55 -10.75 -10.94
CA GLU A 85 0.56 -9.78 -11.03
C GLU A 85 0.03 -8.34 -11.10
N GLU A 86 -1.00 -8.08 -11.89
CA GLU A 86 -1.66 -6.77 -11.94
C GLU A 86 -2.31 -6.40 -10.61
N LEU A 87 -2.95 -7.35 -9.93
CA LEU A 87 -3.52 -7.15 -8.60
C LEU A 87 -2.43 -6.74 -7.60
N ILE A 88 -1.28 -7.41 -7.59
CA ILE A 88 -0.11 -7.03 -6.76
C ILE A 88 0.36 -5.62 -7.15
N SER A 89 0.52 -5.35 -8.46
CA SER A 89 1.02 -4.09 -8.98
C SER A 89 0.14 -2.89 -8.62
N THR A 90 -1.17 -3.09 -8.55
CA THR A 90 -2.13 -2.02 -8.26
C THR A 90 -2.42 -1.87 -6.77
N ALA A 91 -2.47 -2.97 -6.01
CA ALA A 91 -2.88 -2.95 -4.62
C ALA A 91 -1.70 -2.85 -3.63
N ILE A 92 -0.55 -3.44 -3.92
CA ILE A 92 0.58 -3.56 -2.98
C ILE A 92 1.77 -2.68 -3.37
N VAL A 93 2.21 -2.73 -4.63
CA VAL A 93 3.44 -2.03 -5.07
C VAL A 93 3.40 -0.52 -4.78
N PRO A 94 2.30 0.24 -5.05
CA PRO A 94 2.26 1.67 -4.77
C PRO A 94 2.42 1.99 -3.28
N LEU A 95 1.92 1.11 -2.41
CA LEU A 95 2.07 1.26 -0.97
C LEU A 95 3.53 1.06 -0.54
N VAL A 96 4.19 0.01 -1.03
CA VAL A 96 5.60 -0.25 -0.73
C VAL A 96 6.48 0.90 -1.23
N VAL A 97 6.26 1.38 -2.46
CA VAL A 97 6.97 2.54 -3.00
C VAL A 97 6.76 3.77 -2.12
N ARG A 98 5.51 4.09 -1.76
CA ARG A 98 5.19 5.23 -0.90
C ARG A 98 5.90 5.13 0.46
N LEU A 99 5.84 3.97 1.12
CA LEU A 99 6.47 3.75 2.43
C LEU A 99 8.00 3.83 2.35
N SER A 100 8.60 3.38 1.24
CA SER A 100 10.06 3.41 1.04
C SER A 100 10.59 4.78 0.62
N SER A 101 9.77 5.62 -0.01
CA SER A 101 10.17 6.93 -0.57
C SER A 101 9.72 8.14 0.25
N THR A 102 8.92 7.95 1.30
CA THR A 102 8.47 9.05 2.16
C THR A 102 9.66 9.63 2.94
N PRO A 103 10.01 10.93 2.74
CA PRO A 103 11.08 11.54 3.50
C PRO A 103 10.77 11.53 5.00
N PRO A 104 11.77 11.34 5.85
CA PRO A 104 11.56 11.41 7.29
C PRO A 104 11.14 12.83 7.70
N PRO A 105 10.27 12.97 8.71
CA PRO A 105 10.03 14.25 9.34
C PRO A 105 11.37 14.85 9.86
N PRO A 106 11.52 16.18 9.84
CA PRO A 106 12.70 16.81 10.42
C PRO A 106 12.94 16.37 11.87
N GLY A 107 14.15 15.93 12.19
CA GLY A 107 14.53 15.46 13.52
C GLY A 107 14.01 14.07 13.94
N ALA A 108 13.31 13.36 13.06
CA ALA A 108 12.84 12.01 13.37
C ALA A 108 14.00 11.02 13.54
N SER A 109 13.97 10.25 14.62
CA SER A 109 14.87 9.12 14.85
C SER A 109 14.56 7.97 13.87
N VAL A 110 15.51 7.06 13.67
CA VAL A 110 15.28 5.85 12.86
C VAL A 110 14.19 5.00 13.50
N ARG A 111 14.15 4.93 14.82
CA ARG A 111 13.09 4.26 15.56
C ARG A 111 11.70 4.82 15.21
N ASP A 112 11.53 6.16 15.17
CA ASP A 112 10.24 6.79 14.84
C ASP A 112 9.81 6.47 13.41
N MET A 113 10.76 6.42 12.48
CA MET A 113 10.49 6.04 11.08
C MET A 113 10.01 4.60 10.96
N VAL A 114 10.63 3.67 11.68
CA VAL A 114 10.21 2.25 11.69
C VAL A 114 8.85 2.10 12.38
N GLU A 115 8.59 2.83 13.46
CA GLU A 115 7.27 2.82 14.11
C GLU A 115 6.18 3.37 13.18
N LEU A 116 6.45 4.43 12.43
CA LEU A 116 5.53 4.99 11.44
C LEU A 116 5.27 3.98 10.30
N PHE A 117 6.33 3.32 9.81
CA PHE A 117 6.19 2.23 8.83
C PHE A 117 5.27 1.13 9.36
N ALA A 118 5.49 0.67 10.60
CA ALA A 118 4.68 -0.38 11.21
C ALA A 118 3.20 0.01 11.33
N LYS A 119 2.92 1.22 11.80
CA LYS A 119 1.54 1.76 11.89
C LYS A 119 0.85 1.75 10.52
N ASN A 120 1.54 2.26 9.49
CA ASN A 120 1.01 2.30 8.13
C ASN A 120 0.82 0.89 7.55
N PHE A 121 1.78 -0.02 7.77
CA PHE A 121 1.67 -1.40 7.32
C PHE A 121 0.47 -2.11 7.94
N ILE A 122 0.29 -1.97 9.24
CA ILE A 122 -0.84 -2.59 9.96
C ILE A 122 -2.16 -2.00 9.46
N ALA A 123 -2.28 -0.67 9.37
CA ALA A 123 -3.50 0.00 8.95
C ALA A 123 -3.87 -0.27 7.48
N GLU A 124 -2.88 -0.37 6.60
CA GLU A 124 -3.11 -0.46 5.16
C GLU A 124 -3.05 -1.89 4.61
N ILE A 125 -2.37 -2.80 5.30
CA ILE A 125 -2.21 -4.19 4.87
C ILE A 125 -2.85 -5.15 5.86
N ALA A 126 -2.34 -5.24 7.10
CA ALA A 126 -2.70 -6.34 8.00
C ALA A 126 -4.20 -6.37 8.34
N THR A 127 -4.86 -5.21 8.42
CA THR A 127 -6.28 -5.06 8.76
C THR A 127 -7.19 -4.85 7.55
N THR A 128 -6.67 -4.99 6.33
CA THR A 128 -7.42 -4.78 5.09
C THR A 128 -7.36 -6.00 4.18
N ARG A 129 -8.14 -5.96 3.10
CA ARG A 129 -8.11 -6.99 2.03
C ARG A 129 -6.72 -7.17 1.36
N ARG A 130 -5.80 -6.20 1.49
CA ARG A 130 -4.42 -6.36 1.02
C ARG A 130 -3.68 -7.44 1.79
N GLY A 131 -4.00 -7.64 3.07
CA GLY A 131 -3.50 -8.78 3.85
C GLY A 131 -3.88 -10.13 3.25
N ASP A 132 -5.05 -10.23 2.59
CA ASP A 132 -5.47 -11.46 1.91
C ASP A 132 -4.55 -11.79 0.73
N ILE A 133 -4.07 -10.78 -0.01
CA ILE A 133 -3.08 -10.97 -1.09
C ILE A 133 -1.78 -11.56 -0.53
N VAL A 134 -1.29 -10.99 0.58
CA VAL A 134 -0.07 -11.49 1.24
C VAL A 134 -0.25 -12.94 1.67
N ARG A 135 -1.41 -13.28 2.25
CA ARG A 135 -1.72 -14.66 2.66
C ARG A 135 -1.78 -15.62 1.48
N LEU A 136 -2.39 -15.21 0.35
CA LEU A 136 -2.43 -16.01 -0.87
C LEU A 136 -1.01 -16.30 -1.38
N ILE A 137 -0.11 -15.32 -1.36
CA ILE A 137 1.30 -15.53 -1.71
C ILE A 137 1.97 -16.55 -0.77
N VAL A 138 1.75 -16.43 0.53
CA VAL A 138 2.33 -17.36 1.51
C VAL A 138 1.79 -18.77 1.31
N ALA A 139 0.49 -18.93 1.04
CA ALA A 139 -0.16 -20.23 0.91
C ALA A 139 0.10 -20.92 -0.44
N GLU A 140 0.11 -20.15 -1.52
CA GLU A 140 0.11 -20.70 -2.88
C GLU A 140 1.47 -20.50 -3.61
N GLY A 141 2.31 -19.57 -3.15
CA GLY A 141 3.60 -19.27 -3.78
C GLY A 141 4.48 -20.48 -4.07
N PRO A 142 4.61 -21.48 -3.14
CA PRO A 142 5.38 -22.68 -3.42
C PRO A 142 4.85 -23.52 -4.60
N ARG A 143 3.56 -23.42 -4.91
CA ARG A 143 2.91 -24.14 -6.03
C ARG A 143 2.94 -23.34 -7.35
N PHE A 144 3.09 -22.01 -7.24
CA PHE A 144 3.07 -21.07 -8.37
C PHE A 144 4.31 -20.17 -8.33
N PRO A 145 5.51 -20.72 -8.66
CA PRO A 145 6.77 -19.99 -8.53
C PRO A 145 6.80 -18.66 -9.27
N ALA A 146 6.21 -18.55 -10.46
CA ALA A 146 6.19 -17.32 -11.24
C ALA A 146 5.52 -16.16 -10.48
N VAL A 147 4.44 -16.45 -9.76
CA VAL A 147 3.73 -15.45 -8.93
C VAL A 147 4.58 -15.06 -7.71
N ALA A 148 5.23 -16.03 -7.06
CA ALA A 148 6.13 -15.78 -5.94
C ALA A 148 7.35 -14.94 -6.38
N ASP A 149 7.94 -15.24 -7.54
CA ASP A 149 9.08 -14.52 -8.12
C ASP A 149 8.71 -13.07 -8.46
N PHE A 150 7.50 -12.87 -9.02
CA PHE A 150 7.00 -11.52 -9.28
C PHE A 150 6.84 -10.73 -7.98
N TYR A 151 6.20 -11.32 -6.96
CA TYR A 151 6.02 -10.68 -5.66
C TYR A 151 7.37 -10.37 -4.98
N TYR A 152 8.30 -11.30 -5.05
CA TYR A 152 9.66 -11.11 -4.52
C TYR A 152 10.34 -9.90 -5.19
N ARG A 153 10.32 -9.85 -6.52
CA ARG A 153 10.97 -8.78 -7.29
C ARG A 153 10.31 -7.41 -7.05
N GLU A 154 8.99 -7.34 -7.10
CA GLU A 154 8.28 -6.05 -7.08
C GLU A 154 7.98 -5.53 -5.67
N VAL A 155 7.86 -6.40 -4.69
CA VAL A 155 7.45 -6.05 -3.33
C VAL A 155 8.58 -6.27 -2.32
N VAL A 156 9.07 -7.52 -2.23
CA VAL A 156 9.99 -7.92 -1.15
C VAL A 156 11.34 -7.22 -1.28
N THR A 157 11.95 -7.26 -2.46
CA THR A 157 13.25 -6.60 -2.72
C THR A 157 13.22 -5.11 -2.40
N ARG A 158 12.17 -4.42 -2.83
CA ARG A 158 12.01 -2.97 -2.59
C ARG A 158 11.80 -2.67 -1.11
N GLY A 159 10.95 -3.45 -0.45
CA GLY A 159 10.68 -3.29 0.99
C GLY A 159 11.93 -3.54 1.83
N LEU A 160 12.66 -4.62 1.56
CA LEU A 160 13.90 -4.94 2.27
C LEU A 160 15.02 -3.94 2.00
N ALA A 161 15.13 -3.39 0.80
CA ALA A 161 16.09 -2.33 0.49
C ALA A 161 15.82 -1.07 1.33
N GLY A 162 14.56 -0.66 1.46
CA GLY A 162 14.16 0.45 2.32
C GLY A 162 14.47 0.21 3.79
N MET A 163 14.18 -1.01 4.30
CA MET A 163 14.50 -1.38 5.69
C MET A 163 16.01 -1.42 5.93
N ARG A 164 16.79 -1.93 5.00
CA ARG A 164 18.26 -1.94 5.09
C ARG A 164 18.81 -0.53 5.19
N ALA A 165 18.35 0.39 4.35
CA ALA A 165 18.77 1.79 4.41
C ALA A 165 18.45 2.45 5.75
N LEU A 166 17.30 2.15 6.36
CA LEU A 166 16.96 2.61 7.70
C LEU A 166 17.88 2.02 8.77
N ILE A 167 18.21 0.74 8.70
CA ILE A 167 19.12 0.07 9.62
C ILE A 167 20.53 0.70 9.51
N GLU A 168 21.04 0.86 8.30
CA GLU A 168 22.36 1.46 8.06
C GLU A 168 22.44 2.89 8.61
N ARG A 169 21.39 3.69 8.42
CA ARG A 169 21.25 5.02 9.03
C ARG A 169 21.28 4.93 10.56
N GLY A 170 20.52 4.00 11.16
CA GLY A 170 20.49 3.82 12.60
C GLY A 170 21.83 3.36 13.19
N ILE A 171 22.60 2.56 12.44
CA ILE A 171 23.97 2.17 12.82
C ILE A 171 24.88 3.41 12.77
N ALA A 172 24.79 4.21 11.69
CA ALA A 172 25.59 5.40 11.52
C ALA A 172 25.32 6.48 12.59
N SER A 173 24.06 6.64 13.00
CA SER A 173 23.65 7.58 14.09
C SER A 173 23.91 7.03 15.50
N GLY A 174 24.25 5.74 15.64
CA GLY A 174 24.43 5.08 16.94
C GLY A 174 23.12 4.65 17.62
N GLU A 175 21.97 4.82 16.96
CA GLU A 175 20.68 4.35 17.45
C GLU A 175 20.59 2.81 17.47
N ILE A 176 21.25 2.15 16.50
CA ILE A 176 21.32 0.70 16.40
C ILE A 176 22.75 0.25 16.73
N LYS A 177 22.90 -0.49 17.80
CA LYS A 177 24.21 -1.02 18.25
C LYS A 177 24.60 -2.30 17.51
N GLN A 178 23.61 -3.14 17.15
CA GLN A 178 23.85 -4.43 16.49
C GLN A 178 24.06 -4.27 14.98
N LYS A 179 25.31 -4.12 14.55
CA LYS A 179 25.68 -3.90 13.14
C LYS A 179 25.24 -5.03 12.20
N LYS A 180 25.21 -6.29 12.68
CA LYS A 180 24.76 -7.44 11.89
C LYS A 180 23.28 -7.37 11.49
N LEU A 181 22.48 -6.48 12.11
CA LEU A 181 21.08 -6.30 11.72
C LEU A 181 20.94 -5.88 10.24
N ALA A 182 21.91 -5.18 9.66
CA ALA A 182 21.92 -4.81 8.25
C ALA A 182 21.99 -6.02 7.28
N GLU A 183 22.51 -7.16 7.75
CA GLU A 183 22.54 -8.41 6.98
C GLU A 183 21.15 -9.07 6.92
N PHE A 184 20.31 -8.81 7.91
CA PHE A 184 19.01 -9.42 8.11
C PHE A 184 17.87 -8.39 8.31
N PRO A 185 17.58 -7.52 7.30
CA PRO A 185 16.53 -6.51 7.41
C PRO A 185 15.15 -7.14 7.64
N GLN A 186 14.97 -8.43 7.35
CA GLN A 186 13.76 -9.21 7.65
C GLN A 186 13.40 -9.18 9.14
N ILE A 187 14.36 -9.08 10.04
CA ILE A 187 14.12 -9.01 11.49
C ILE A 187 13.23 -7.79 11.80
N LEU A 188 13.48 -6.67 11.15
CA LEU A 188 12.69 -5.45 11.36
C LEU A 188 11.24 -5.57 10.86
N VAL A 189 11.04 -6.40 9.83
CA VAL A 189 9.72 -6.62 9.19
C VAL A 189 8.95 -7.79 9.82
N ALA A 190 9.64 -8.68 10.56
CA ALA A 190 9.05 -9.91 11.08
C ALA A 190 7.72 -9.71 11.85
N PRO A 191 7.58 -8.73 12.78
CA PRO A 191 6.30 -8.52 13.47
C PRO A 191 5.15 -8.13 12.54
N ALA A 192 5.43 -7.45 11.43
CA ALA A 192 4.42 -7.10 10.44
C ALA A 192 3.86 -8.35 9.76
N MET A 193 4.70 -9.32 9.42
CA MET A 193 4.28 -10.59 8.84
C MET A 193 3.50 -11.43 9.86
N ILE A 194 3.94 -11.45 11.13
CA ILE A 194 3.19 -12.11 12.20
C ILE A 194 1.80 -11.47 12.36
N ALA A 195 1.69 -10.15 12.31
CA ALA A 195 0.39 -9.46 12.40
C ALA A 195 -0.58 -9.89 11.29
N VAL A 196 -0.11 -10.01 10.03
CA VAL A 196 -0.94 -10.47 8.91
C VAL A 196 -1.43 -11.90 9.12
N ILE A 197 -0.52 -12.81 9.51
CA ILE A 197 -0.85 -14.23 9.72
C ILE A 197 -1.78 -14.38 10.91
N TRP A 198 -1.49 -13.71 12.03
CA TRP A 198 -2.27 -13.79 13.26
C TRP A 198 -3.69 -13.26 13.07
N GLN A 199 -3.82 -12.10 12.46
CA GLN A 199 -5.12 -11.49 12.13
C GLN A 199 -5.99 -12.46 11.31
N SER A 200 -5.38 -13.17 10.40
CA SER A 200 -6.06 -14.09 9.51
C SER A 200 -6.53 -15.40 10.18
N LEU A 201 -5.67 -16.01 10.96
CA LEU A 201 -5.88 -17.36 11.47
C LEU A 201 -6.41 -17.40 12.90
N PHE A 202 -5.95 -16.46 13.73
CA PHE A 202 -6.09 -16.58 15.18
C PHE A 202 -6.83 -15.43 15.86
N ALA A 203 -7.11 -14.32 15.16
CA ALA A 203 -7.73 -13.13 15.76
C ALA A 203 -9.08 -13.43 16.44
N ARG A 204 -9.85 -14.37 15.92
CA ARG A 204 -11.13 -14.80 16.51
C ARG A 204 -10.95 -15.55 17.87
N HIS A 205 -9.78 -16.14 18.10
CA HIS A 205 -9.46 -16.88 19.33
C HIS A 205 -8.67 -16.05 20.33
N ALA A 206 -7.68 -15.30 19.81
CA ALA A 206 -6.78 -14.48 20.59
C ALA A 206 -6.48 -13.19 19.79
N PRO A 207 -7.21 -12.10 20.01
CA PRO A 207 -6.92 -10.81 19.40
C PRO A 207 -5.50 -10.35 19.72
N LEU A 208 -4.76 -9.88 18.73
CA LEU A 208 -3.40 -9.39 18.87
C LEU A 208 -3.37 -7.86 18.70
N ASP A 209 -2.88 -7.15 19.72
CA ASP A 209 -2.48 -5.76 19.55
C ASP A 209 -1.13 -5.71 18.81
N ALA A 210 -1.22 -5.65 17.46
CA ALA A 210 -0.06 -5.65 16.60
C ALA A 210 0.83 -4.41 16.80
N ILE A 211 0.25 -3.26 17.19
CA ILE A 211 1.01 -2.03 17.48
C ILE A 211 1.81 -2.18 18.76
N ALA A 212 1.20 -2.70 19.84
CA ALA A 212 1.90 -2.96 21.08
C ALA A 212 3.02 -3.98 20.88
N MET A 213 2.76 -5.09 20.17
CA MET A 213 3.78 -6.08 19.82
C MET A 213 4.95 -5.43 19.05
N PHE A 214 4.66 -4.57 18.10
CA PHE A 214 5.70 -3.89 17.33
C PHE A 214 6.56 -2.96 18.18
N ARG A 215 5.95 -2.24 19.14
CA ARG A 215 6.68 -1.39 20.09
C ARG A 215 7.64 -2.20 20.96
N VAL A 216 7.21 -3.32 21.49
CA VAL A 216 8.09 -4.23 22.25
C VAL A 216 9.25 -4.70 21.38
N HIS A 217 8.99 -5.05 20.13
CA HIS A 217 10.05 -5.42 19.18
C HIS A 217 11.06 -4.28 18.93
N LEU A 218 10.58 -3.04 18.81
CA LEU A 218 11.47 -1.88 18.67
C LEU A 218 12.28 -1.64 19.96
N ASP A 219 11.72 -1.87 21.15
CA ASP A 219 12.44 -1.76 22.41
C ASP A 219 13.61 -2.77 22.48
N LEU A 220 13.42 -3.98 21.95
CA LEU A 220 14.50 -4.98 21.87
C LEU A 220 15.63 -4.57 20.92
N ILE A 221 15.33 -3.80 19.86
CA ILE A 221 16.32 -3.39 18.84
C ILE A 221 17.02 -2.08 19.23
N PHE A 222 16.27 -1.07 19.66
CA PHE A 222 16.74 0.29 19.89
C PHE A 222 16.99 0.60 21.37
N GLY A 223 16.55 -0.28 22.29
CA GLY A 223 16.44 -0.01 23.72
C GLY A 223 15.12 0.71 24.07
N GLU A 224 14.77 0.69 25.35
CA GLU A 224 13.56 1.35 25.84
C GLU A 224 13.60 2.87 25.59
N ARG A 225 12.45 3.48 25.27
CA ARG A 225 12.34 4.94 25.22
C ARG A 225 12.57 5.51 26.63
N ARG A 226 13.60 6.32 26.79
CA ARG A 226 13.73 7.12 28.01
C ARG A 226 12.54 8.08 28.06
N THR A 227 11.65 7.88 29.01
CA THR A 227 10.60 8.85 29.36
C THR A 227 11.31 10.06 29.96
N THR A 228 11.34 11.16 29.23
CA THR A 228 11.79 12.47 29.72
C THR A 228 10.64 13.18 30.37
#